data_b1331295a5caa1ead0bfe77fa2c3b31a
#
_entry.id   b1331295a5caa1ead0bfe77fa2c3b31a
#
_cell.length_a   1.000
_cell.length_b   1.000
_cell.length_c   1.000
_cell.angle_alpha   90.00
_cell.angle_beta   90.00
_cell.angle_gamma   90.00
#
_symmetry.space_group_name_H-M   'P 1'
#
loop_
_entity.id
_entity.type
_entity.pdbx_description
1 polymer ?
#
loop_
_entity_poly.entity_id
_entity_poly.type
_entity_poly.pdbx_seq_one_letter_code
_entity_poly.pdbx_strand_id
1 'polypeptide(L)' 'MKLTNYEKNVILVALDHMEEHLEIIEQDGAITEDTYNLRMEAVSTARTKIQNN' A
#
# COMPACT_ATOMS: atom_id res chain seq x y z
N MET A 1 -2.72 14.90 -14.42
CA MET A 1 -1.48 14.34 -15.01
C MET A 1 -1.56 12.82 -14.99
N LYS A 2 -1.31 12.17 -16.10
CA LYS A 2 -1.34 10.72 -16.17
C LYS A 2 0.05 10.14 -15.92
N LEU A 3 0.08 9.05 -15.18
CA LEU A 3 1.31 8.30 -14.95
C LEU A 3 1.61 7.42 -16.17
N THR A 4 2.89 7.23 -16.46
CA THR A 4 3.30 6.24 -17.45
C THR A 4 3.10 4.84 -16.89
N ASN A 5 3.08 3.83 -17.76
CA ASN A 5 2.98 2.44 -17.28
C ASN A 5 4.16 2.06 -16.38
N TYR A 6 5.34 2.57 -16.70
CA TYR A 6 6.52 2.34 -15.87
C TYR A 6 6.33 2.93 -14.47
N GLU A 7 5.85 4.18 -14.41
CA GLU A 7 5.60 4.85 -13.13
C GLU A 7 4.54 4.11 -12.31
N LYS A 8 3.46 3.66 -12.96
CA LYS A 8 2.43 2.87 -12.27
C LYS A 8 3.02 1.61 -11.68
N ASN A 9 3.85 0.89 -12.44
CA ASN A 9 4.44 -0.35 -11.97
C ASN A 9 5.35 -0.12 -10.77
N VAL A 10 6.16 0.93 -10.81
CA VAL A 10 7.05 1.28 -9.69
C VAL A 10 6.23 1.52 -8.41
N ILE A 11 5.15 2.28 -8.53
CA ILE A 11 4.31 2.61 -7.38
C ILE A 11 3.57 1.37 -6.88
N LEU A 12 3.04 0.53 -7.77
CA LEU A 12 2.34 -0.69 -7.38
C LEU A 12 3.27 -1.66 -6.65
N VAL A 13 4.51 -1.80 -7.12
CA VAL A 13 5.50 -2.63 -6.43
C VAL A 13 5.80 -2.06 -5.04
N ALA A 14 5.94 -0.74 -4.93
CA ALA A 14 6.17 -0.09 -3.64
C ALA A 14 5.00 -0.34 -2.68
N LEU A 15 3.76 -0.32 -3.18
CA LEU A 15 2.58 -0.60 -2.35
C LEU A 15 2.57 -2.05 -1.88
N ASP A 16 2.98 -3.00 -2.73
CA ASP A 16 3.09 -4.40 -2.33
C ASP A 16 4.10 -4.59 -1.20
N HIS A 17 5.26 -3.95 -1.30
CA HIS A 17 6.26 -3.99 -0.23
C HIS A 17 5.74 -3.36 1.06
N MET A 18 4.97 -2.29 0.94
CA MET A 18 4.35 -1.65 2.09
C MET A 18 3.37 -2.57 2.80
N GLU A 19 2.55 -3.32 2.03
CA GLU A 19 1.64 -4.30 2.61
C GLU A 19 2.39 -5.38 3.37
N GLU A 20 3.46 -5.93 2.78
CA GLU A 20 4.28 -6.94 3.45
C GLU A 20 4.87 -6.40 4.74
N HIS A 21 5.39 -5.18 4.70
CA HIS A 21 5.96 -4.55 5.89
C HIS A 21 4.91 -4.37 6.98
N LEU A 22 3.71 -3.92 6.61
CA LEU A 22 2.63 -3.74 7.56
C LEU A 22 2.21 -5.06 8.21
N GLU A 23 2.15 -6.14 7.44
CA GLU A 23 1.84 -7.46 7.98
C GLU A 23 2.88 -7.92 9.00
N ILE A 24 4.16 -7.68 8.71
CA ILE A 24 5.26 -8.05 9.60
C ILE A 24 5.18 -7.28 10.92
N ILE A 25 5.01 -5.96 10.85
CA ILE A 25 4.97 -5.15 12.07
C ILE A 25 3.69 -5.38 12.87
N GLU A 26 2.60 -5.75 12.22
CA GLU A 26 1.37 -6.13 12.92
C GLU A 26 1.56 -7.44 13.69
N GLN A 27 2.16 -8.44 13.06
CA GLN A 27 2.46 -9.71 13.71
C GLN A 27 3.41 -9.56 14.89
N ASP A 28 4.37 -8.64 14.79
CA ASP A 28 5.32 -8.35 15.84
C ASP A 28 4.71 -7.49 16.96
N GLY A 29 3.48 -7.02 16.79
CA GLY A 29 2.82 -6.16 17.77
C GLY A 29 3.36 -4.74 17.79
N ALA A 30 4.06 -4.32 16.73
CA ALA A 30 4.68 -3.01 16.66
C ALA A 30 3.67 -1.89 16.34
N ILE A 31 2.49 -2.24 15.83
CA ILE A 31 1.41 -1.27 15.59
C ILE A 31 0.10 -1.82 16.11
N THR A 32 -0.84 -0.92 16.39
CA THR A 32 -2.18 -1.32 16.82
C THR A 32 -2.98 -1.84 15.64
N GLU A 33 -4.00 -2.64 15.94
CA GLU A 33 -4.91 -3.16 14.91
C GLU A 33 -5.61 -2.03 14.16
N ASP A 34 -6.02 -0.98 14.87
CA ASP A 34 -6.69 0.17 14.25
C ASP A 34 -5.76 0.87 13.25
N THR A 35 -4.51 1.09 13.64
CA THR A 35 -3.52 1.71 12.74
C THR A 35 -3.24 0.81 11.55
N TYR A 36 -3.10 -0.48 11.77
CA TYR A 36 -2.90 -1.45 10.70
C TYR A 36 -4.05 -1.37 9.68
N ASN A 37 -5.29 -1.41 10.15
CA ASN A 37 -6.46 -1.37 9.28
C ASN A 37 -6.53 -0.07 8.48
N LEU A 38 -6.24 1.06 9.11
CA LEU A 38 -6.22 2.36 8.42
C LEU A 38 -5.19 2.40 7.30
N ARG A 39 -4.00 1.89 7.57
CA ARG A 39 -2.92 1.90 6.58
C ARG A 39 -3.18 0.94 5.44
N MET A 40 -3.72 -0.24 5.73
CA MET A 40 -4.08 -1.21 4.71
C MET A 40 -5.19 -0.69 3.81
N GLU A 41 -6.16 0.00 4.37
CA GLU A 41 -7.23 0.64 3.60
C GLU A 41 -6.66 1.72 2.68
N ALA A 42 -5.75 2.55 3.20
CA ALA A 42 -5.10 3.60 2.40
C ALA A 42 -4.29 3.01 1.25
N VAL A 43 -3.57 1.90 1.48
CA VAL A 43 -2.81 1.21 0.44
C VAL A 43 -3.76 0.69 -0.64
N SER A 44 -4.86 0.05 -0.24
CA SER A 44 -5.85 -0.48 -1.17
C SER A 44 -6.46 0.62 -2.02
N THR A 45 -6.84 1.74 -1.40
CA THR A 45 -7.42 2.88 -2.10
C THR A 45 -6.42 3.51 -3.08
N ALA A 46 -5.17 3.67 -2.64
CA ALA A 46 -4.12 4.21 -3.49
C ALA A 46 -3.87 3.31 -4.69
N ARG A 47 -3.83 2.00 -4.48
CA ARG A 47 -3.65 1.04 -5.57
C ARG A 47 -4.74 1.17 -6.62
N THR A 48 -6.00 1.27 -6.19
CA THR A 48 -7.13 1.42 -7.08
C THR A 48 -7.02 2.71 -7.90
N LYS A 49 -6.68 3.81 -7.26
CA LYS A 49 -6.51 5.09 -7.94
C LYS A 49 -5.41 5.04 -8.98
N ILE A 50 -4.29 4.39 -8.67
CA ILE A 50 -3.16 4.28 -9.58
C ILE A 50 -3.53 3.39 -10.77
N GLN A 51 -4.23 2.28 -10.54
CA GLN A 51 -4.67 1.40 -11.62
C GLN A 51 -5.65 2.07 -12.56
N ASN A 52 -6.45 2.99 -12.06
CA ASN A 52 -7.45 3.72 -12.86
C ASN A 52 -6.92 5.04 -13.44
N ASN A 53 -5.69 5.36 -13.19
CA ASN A 53 -5.08 6.61 -13.65
C ASN A 53 -4.83 6.66 -15.14
#